data_7bba1e3c14204942eac89b7ade56ae71
#
_entry.id   7bba1e3c14204942eac89b7ade56ae71
#
_cell.length_a   1.000
_cell.length_b   1.000
_cell.length_c   1.000
_cell.angle_alpha   90.00
_cell.angle_beta   90.00
_cell.angle_gamma   90.00
#
_symmetry.space_group_name_H-M   'P 1'
#
loop_
_entity.id
_entity.type
_entity.pdbx_description
1 polymer ?
#
loop_
_entity_poly.entity_id
_entity_poly.type
_entity_poly.pdbx_seq_one_letter_code
_entity_poly.pdbx_strand_id
1 'polypeptide(L)'
;PLYSSAASDVYKRQKYDWKKKEKNFYLSSKEPQLITFPAFKFFSLSGQGNPNDEFFADYIQCLFSLSYAAKMRWKKETGLDYSVYPLEGTWSLKSSNQIDSDSFNKNDLQFTLMIRQPDFISKEYAYEIMKQVKNKKQYPLLDKVTFDIIEEGLCVQMLHIGIYDTEPITFRKMNSFISMHNLSRTNAIHREIYLSDARRVQKDKLKTMLRFQVK
;
A
#
# COMPACT_ATOMS: atom_id res chain seq x y z
N PRO A 1 -12.12 -16.95 -42.30
CA PRO A 1 -11.18 -17.06 -41.20
C PRO A 1 -11.86 -16.68 -39.89
N LEU A 2 -12.33 -17.72 -39.16
CA LEU A 2 -13.10 -17.58 -37.89
C LEU A 2 -12.21 -17.70 -36.63
N TYR A 3 -10.92 -17.37 -36.73
CA TYR A 3 -9.97 -17.55 -35.60
C TYR A 3 -9.70 -16.29 -34.77
N SER A 4 -10.31 -15.15 -35.10
CA SER A 4 -10.03 -13.86 -34.43
C SER A 4 -10.86 -13.62 -33.16
N SER A 5 -12.04 -14.20 -33.02
CA SER A 5 -12.91 -13.88 -31.87
C SER A 5 -12.57 -14.68 -30.59
N ALA A 6 -12.18 -15.93 -30.70
CA ALA A 6 -11.86 -16.77 -29.56
C ALA A 6 -10.58 -16.34 -28.82
N ALA A 7 -9.56 -15.88 -29.56
CA ALA A 7 -8.33 -15.35 -28.95
C ALA A 7 -8.58 -14.03 -28.20
N SER A 8 -9.45 -13.16 -28.71
CA SER A 8 -9.84 -11.92 -28.05
C SER A 8 -10.65 -12.15 -26.77
N ASP A 9 -11.49 -13.20 -26.75
CA ASP A 9 -12.31 -13.55 -25.60
C ASP A 9 -11.51 -14.24 -24.48
N VAL A 10 -10.50 -15.02 -24.83
CA VAL A 10 -9.56 -15.61 -23.86
C VAL A 10 -8.69 -14.52 -23.22
N TYR A 11 -8.28 -13.50 -24.00
CA TYR A 11 -7.51 -12.36 -23.46
C TYR A 11 -8.35 -11.47 -22.54
N LYS A 12 -9.67 -11.33 -22.81
CA LYS A 12 -10.62 -10.58 -21.97
C LYS A 12 -10.91 -11.25 -20.62
N ARG A 13 -10.63 -12.55 -20.46
CA ARG A 13 -10.89 -13.30 -19.22
C ARG A 13 -9.70 -13.33 -18.25
N GLN A 14 -8.52 -12.83 -18.62
CA GLN A 14 -7.37 -12.84 -17.73
C GLN A 14 -7.48 -11.72 -16.70
N LYS A 15 -7.58 -12.13 -15.43
CA LYS A 15 -7.52 -11.23 -14.27
C LYS A 15 -6.21 -10.44 -14.27
N TYR A 16 -6.29 -9.11 -14.17
CA TYR A 16 -5.10 -8.30 -13.94
C TYR A 16 -4.53 -8.62 -12.56
N ASP A 17 -3.37 -9.24 -12.53
CA ASP A 17 -2.68 -9.62 -11.30
C ASP A 17 -1.39 -8.80 -11.15
N TRP A 18 -1.41 -7.80 -10.27
CA TRP A 18 -0.27 -6.96 -9.97
C TRP A 18 0.95 -7.76 -9.49
N LYS A 19 0.74 -8.90 -8.78
CA LYS A 19 1.82 -9.78 -8.34
C LYS A 19 2.65 -10.33 -9.50
N LYS A 20 2.03 -10.48 -10.67
CA LYS A 20 2.70 -10.95 -11.89
C LYS A 20 3.21 -9.80 -12.75
N LYS A 21 2.42 -8.74 -12.90
CA LYS A 21 2.71 -7.65 -13.83
C LYS A 21 3.62 -6.57 -13.26
N GLU A 22 3.62 -6.39 -11.94
CA GLU A 22 4.34 -5.29 -11.28
C GLU A 22 5.35 -5.80 -10.24
N LYS A 23 5.99 -6.92 -10.57
CA LYS A 23 7.00 -7.56 -9.71
C LYS A 23 8.08 -6.59 -9.23
N ASN A 24 8.52 -5.70 -10.10
CA ASN A 24 9.58 -4.75 -9.80
C ASN A 24 9.24 -3.80 -8.64
N PHE A 25 7.95 -3.56 -8.37
CA PHE A 25 7.51 -2.68 -7.30
C PHE A 25 7.15 -3.42 -6.00
N TYR A 26 6.74 -4.69 -6.11
CA TYR A 26 6.17 -5.46 -5.00
C TYR A 26 6.92 -6.74 -4.62
N LEU A 27 7.87 -7.19 -5.46
CA LEU A 27 8.75 -8.30 -5.12
C LEU A 27 10.13 -7.72 -4.80
N SER A 28 10.46 -7.66 -3.53
CA SER A 28 11.77 -7.20 -3.16
C SER A 28 12.68 -8.32 -2.67
N SER A 29 13.93 -7.99 -2.77
CA SER A 29 15.05 -8.70 -2.18
C SER A 29 15.04 -8.54 -0.66
N LYS A 30 15.69 -9.47 0.04
CA LYS A 30 16.09 -9.33 1.44
C LYS A 30 17.28 -8.37 1.61
N GLU A 31 17.81 -7.86 0.48
CA GLU A 31 18.85 -6.83 0.45
C GLU A 31 18.23 -5.51 -0.03
N PRO A 32 18.74 -4.36 0.46
CA PRO A 32 18.25 -3.05 0.04
C PRO A 32 18.37 -2.85 -1.47
N GLN A 33 17.36 -2.25 -2.08
CA GLN A 33 17.32 -1.95 -3.52
C GLN A 33 16.93 -0.49 -3.73
N LEU A 34 17.61 0.15 -4.68
CA LEU A 34 17.29 1.49 -5.14
C LEU A 34 16.33 1.39 -6.32
N ILE A 35 15.14 2.00 -6.21
CA ILE A 35 14.09 1.91 -7.21
C ILE A 35 13.41 3.26 -7.36
N THR A 36 13.12 3.67 -8.59
CA THR A 36 12.29 4.85 -8.87
C THR A 36 10.84 4.43 -9.07
N PHE A 37 9.95 5.02 -8.27
CA PHE A 37 8.52 4.77 -8.32
C PHE A 37 7.80 5.88 -9.07
N PRO A 38 6.99 5.54 -10.08
CA PRO A 38 6.14 6.51 -10.76
C PRO A 38 4.95 6.90 -9.88
N ALA A 39 4.15 7.82 -10.36
CA ALA A 39 2.90 8.19 -9.72
C ALA A 39 1.89 7.04 -9.74
N PHE A 40 1.33 6.72 -8.57
CA PHE A 40 0.28 5.72 -8.40
C PHE A 40 -0.97 6.33 -7.76
N LYS A 41 -2.12 5.71 -7.98
CA LYS A 41 -3.42 6.14 -7.47
C LYS A 41 -3.81 5.33 -6.23
N PHE A 42 -4.36 6.01 -5.22
CA PHE A 42 -4.70 5.37 -3.95
C PHE A 42 -6.05 5.86 -3.42
N PHE A 43 -6.83 4.97 -2.81
CA PHE A 43 -7.72 5.37 -1.75
C PHE A 43 -6.89 5.52 -0.48
N SER A 44 -6.94 6.69 0.15
CA SER A 44 -6.10 7.05 1.29
C SER A 44 -6.94 7.51 2.47
N LEU A 45 -6.48 7.23 3.68
CA LEU A 45 -7.13 7.61 4.93
C LEU A 45 -6.10 7.88 6.01
N SER A 46 -6.00 9.14 6.44
CA SER A 46 -5.04 9.55 7.46
C SER A 46 -5.62 9.44 8.86
N GLY A 47 -4.76 9.12 9.81
CA GLY A 47 -5.08 8.98 11.22
C GLY A 47 -3.87 9.15 12.14
N GLN A 48 -4.11 8.99 13.44
CA GLN A 48 -3.07 9.03 14.47
C GLN A 48 -3.42 8.07 15.60
N GLY A 49 -2.41 7.62 16.33
CA GLY A 49 -2.56 6.76 17.50
C GLY A 49 -1.95 5.38 17.32
N ASN A 50 -2.19 4.51 18.29
CA ASN A 50 -1.58 3.20 18.36
C ASN A 50 -2.29 2.21 17.39
N PRO A 51 -1.59 1.62 16.42
CA PRO A 51 -2.19 0.67 15.48
C PRO A 51 -2.65 -0.66 16.12
N ASN A 52 -2.32 -0.90 17.39
CA ASN A 52 -2.81 -2.06 18.13
C ASN A 52 -4.20 -1.83 18.75
N ASP A 53 -4.71 -0.60 18.75
CA ASP A 53 -6.02 -0.28 19.31
C ASP A 53 -7.14 -0.63 18.33
N GLU A 54 -8.35 -0.87 18.85
CA GLU A 54 -9.51 -1.37 18.07
C GLU A 54 -9.88 -0.46 16.89
N PHE A 55 -9.74 0.86 17.06
CA PHE A 55 -10.11 1.83 16.00
C PHE A 55 -9.36 1.60 14.70
N PHE A 56 -8.15 1.05 14.75
CA PHE A 56 -7.32 0.86 13.56
C PHE A 56 -7.93 -0.13 12.58
N ALA A 57 -8.68 -1.12 13.07
CA ALA A 57 -9.40 -2.07 12.24
C ALA A 57 -10.45 -1.40 11.35
N ASP A 58 -11.09 -0.32 11.83
CA ASP A 58 -12.11 0.42 11.09
C ASP A 58 -11.51 1.14 9.86
N TYR A 59 -10.29 1.67 9.98
CA TYR A 59 -9.55 2.27 8.87
C TYR A 59 -9.27 1.25 7.76
N ILE A 60 -8.77 0.08 8.17
CA ILE A 60 -8.49 -1.02 7.24
C ILE A 60 -9.76 -1.48 6.54
N GLN A 61 -10.84 -1.71 7.31
CA GLN A 61 -12.13 -2.15 6.78
C GLN A 61 -12.72 -1.14 5.79
N CYS A 62 -12.63 0.16 6.10
CA CYS A 62 -13.12 1.24 5.25
C CYS A 62 -12.42 1.21 3.88
N LEU A 63 -11.09 1.15 3.84
CA LEU A 63 -10.29 1.14 2.62
C LEU A 63 -10.51 -0.12 1.77
N PHE A 64 -10.56 -1.31 2.38
CA PHE A 64 -10.89 -2.52 1.67
C PHE A 64 -12.32 -2.53 1.13
N SER A 65 -13.29 -1.97 1.86
CA SER A 65 -14.67 -1.83 1.41
C SER A 65 -14.76 -1.05 0.10
N LEU A 66 -14.04 0.07 0.00
CA LEU A 66 -13.96 0.89 -1.23
C LEU A 66 -13.25 0.15 -2.35
N SER A 67 -12.10 -0.45 -2.08
CA SER A 67 -11.30 -1.15 -3.08
C SER A 67 -12.03 -2.37 -3.67
N TYR A 68 -12.75 -3.12 -2.85
CA TYR A 68 -13.59 -4.21 -3.34
C TYR A 68 -14.84 -3.71 -4.08
N ALA A 69 -15.45 -2.60 -3.65
CA ALA A 69 -16.57 -2.00 -4.38
C ALA A 69 -16.14 -1.54 -5.78
N ALA A 70 -14.98 -0.88 -5.89
CA ALA A 70 -14.40 -0.48 -7.17
C ALA A 70 -14.14 -1.69 -8.07
N LYS A 71 -13.49 -2.73 -7.53
CA LYS A 71 -13.22 -3.97 -8.25
C LYS A 71 -14.50 -4.65 -8.76
N MET A 72 -15.50 -4.83 -7.90
CA MET A 72 -16.72 -5.56 -8.25
C MET A 72 -17.56 -4.81 -9.29
N ARG A 73 -17.66 -3.48 -9.16
CA ARG A 73 -18.34 -2.65 -10.14
C ARG A 73 -17.61 -2.67 -11.48
N TRP A 74 -16.28 -2.50 -11.49
CA TRP A 74 -15.46 -2.57 -12.69
C TRP A 74 -15.65 -3.90 -13.44
N LYS A 75 -15.57 -5.00 -12.67
CA LYS A 75 -15.79 -6.34 -13.24
C LYS A 75 -17.19 -6.49 -13.86
N LYS A 76 -18.22 -5.94 -13.21
CA LYS A 76 -19.60 -5.97 -13.72
C LYS A 76 -19.76 -5.18 -15.01
N GLU A 77 -19.14 -3.99 -15.07
CA GLU A 77 -19.30 -3.05 -16.20
C GLU A 77 -18.43 -3.44 -17.41
N THR A 78 -17.24 -3.96 -17.16
CA THR A 78 -16.25 -4.20 -18.24
C THR A 78 -15.98 -5.67 -18.54
N GLY A 79 -16.40 -6.60 -17.68
CA GLY A 79 -16.01 -8.01 -17.73
C GLY A 79 -14.57 -8.29 -17.28
N LEU A 80 -13.76 -7.25 -16.99
CA LEU A 80 -12.36 -7.39 -16.59
C LEU A 80 -12.23 -7.46 -15.07
N ASP A 81 -11.47 -8.46 -14.59
CA ASP A 81 -11.19 -8.63 -13.16
C ASP A 81 -9.75 -8.19 -12.82
N TYR A 82 -9.51 -7.78 -11.57
CA TYR A 82 -8.17 -7.49 -11.07
C TYR A 82 -7.98 -7.92 -9.61
N SER A 83 -6.73 -8.14 -9.21
CA SER A 83 -6.38 -8.39 -7.80
C SER A 83 -6.35 -7.06 -7.04
N VAL A 84 -7.07 -6.96 -5.94
CA VAL A 84 -6.95 -5.81 -5.02
C VAL A 84 -5.51 -5.76 -4.51
N TYR A 85 -4.94 -4.56 -4.48
CA TYR A 85 -3.58 -4.34 -3.99
C TYR A 85 -3.50 -4.53 -2.47
N PRO A 86 -2.30 -4.75 -1.93
CA PRO A 86 -2.13 -4.86 -0.49
C PRO A 86 -2.46 -3.54 0.20
N LEU A 87 -2.71 -3.61 1.50
CA LEU A 87 -2.71 -2.44 2.35
C LEU A 87 -1.29 -1.88 2.40
N GLU A 88 -1.19 -0.57 2.34
CA GLU A 88 0.05 0.19 2.54
C GLU A 88 -0.19 1.23 3.63
N GLY A 89 0.85 1.60 4.36
CA GLY A 89 0.81 2.67 5.34
C GLY A 89 2.06 3.53 5.27
N THR A 90 1.92 4.85 5.24
CA THR A 90 3.04 5.75 5.56
C THR A 90 2.99 6.11 7.02
N TRP A 91 4.16 6.14 7.65
CA TRP A 91 4.31 6.31 9.09
C TRP A 91 5.29 7.43 9.43
N SER A 92 4.93 8.21 10.45
CA SER A 92 5.79 9.23 11.05
C SER A 92 5.45 9.41 12.52
N LEU A 93 6.35 10.08 13.25
CA LEU A 93 6.08 10.51 14.62
C LEU A 93 5.65 11.98 14.61
N LYS A 94 4.77 12.35 15.53
CA LYS A 94 4.31 13.73 15.74
C LYS A 94 5.48 14.68 16.05
N SER A 95 6.55 14.17 16.66
CA SER A 95 7.75 14.92 17.05
C SER A 95 8.85 15.01 15.98
N SER A 96 8.58 14.67 14.72
CA SER A 96 9.55 14.66 13.61
C SER A 96 10.77 13.72 13.75
N ASN A 97 10.84 12.91 14.79
CA ASN A 97 11.89 11.91 14.95
C ASN A 97 11.66 10.70 14.02
N GLN A 98 12.74 10.06 13.61
CA GLN A 98 12.63 8.82 12.80
C GLN A 98 12.07 7.68 13.65
N ILE A 99 11.12 6.92 13.09
CA ILE A 99 10.49 5.77 13.75
C ILE A 99 11.43 4.56 13.83
N ASP A 100 12.52 4.55 13.08
CA ASP A 100 13.55 3.51 13.10
C ASP A 100 14.42 3.48 14.37
N SER A 101 14.07 4.29 15.39
CA SER A 101 14.62 4.20 16.74
C SER A 101 13.99 3.06 17.55
N ASP A 102 14.80 2.43 18.42
CA ASP A 102 14.40 1.24 19.20
C ASP A 102 13.30 1.52 20.28
N SER A 103 12.92 2.78 20.50
CA SER A 103 11.88 3.17 21.46
C SER A 103 11.14 4.42 21.06
N PHE A 104 9.84 4.31 20.89
CA PHE A 104 8.91 5.44 20.71
C PHE A 104 7.53 5.07 21.27
N ASN A 105 6.73 6.09 21.62
CA ASN A 105 5.37 5.88 22.07
C ASN A 105 4.46 5.67 20.84
N LYS A 106 3.85 4.49 20.73
CA LYS A 106 2.94 4.16 19.61
C LYS A 106 1.71 5.09 19.52
N ASN A 107 1.34 5.77 20.62
CA ASN A 107 0.27 6.76 20.62
C ASN A 107 0.62 8.05 19.86
N ASP A 108 1.92 8.31 19.64
CA ASP A 108 2.40 9.48 18.90
C ASP A 108 2.55 9.23 17.41
N LEU A 109 2.19 8.02 16.95
CA LEU A 109 2.23 7.68 15.53
C LEU A 109 1.18 8.47 14.75
N GLN A 110 1.63 9.03 13.63
CA GLN A 110 0.80 9.54 12.57
C GLN A 110 0.91 8.60 11.37
N PHE A 111 -0.21 8.29 10.75
CA PHE A 111 -0.22 7.39 9.61
C PHE A 111 -1.18 7.86 8.51
N THR A 112 -0.88 7.44 7.29
CA THR A 112 -1.84 7.43 6.19
C THR A 112 -1.89 6.01 5.65
N LEU A 113 -3.00 5.31 5.91
CA LEU A 113 -3.27 4.02 5.32
C LEU A 113 -3.80 4.22 3.90
N MET A 114 -3.44 3.32 3.00
CA MET A 114 -3.85 3.42 1.61
C MET A 114 -3.92 2.05 0.92
N ILE A 115 -4.74 1.97 -0.13
CA ILE A 115 -4.79 0.82 -1.03
C ILE A 115 -4.69 1.35 -2.46
N ARG A 116 -3.64 0.92 -3.15
CA ARG A 116 -3.43 1.31 -4.54
C ARG A 116 -4.58 0.81 -5.42
N GLN A 117 -4.91 1.62 -6.41
CA GLN A 117 -5.87 1.30 -7.44
C GLN A 117 -5.16 1.15 -8.79
N PRO A 118 -5.63 0.26 -9.68
CA PRO A 118 -5.07 0.15 -11.03
C PRO A 118 -5.18 1.46 -11.80
N ASP A 119 -4.29 1.70 -12.76
CA ASP A 119 -4.24 2.94 -13.53
C ASP A 119 -5.51 3.21 -14.35
N PHE A 120 -6.26 2.15 -14.70
CA PHE A 120 -7.53 2.28 -15.42
C PHE A 120 -8.70 2.77 -14.51
N ILE A 121 -8.53 2.82 -13.19
CA ILE A 121 -9.52 3.46 -12.30
C ILE A 121 -9.27 4.97 -12.34
N SER A 122 -10.21 5.73 -12.93
CA SER A 122 -10.14 7.19 -12.98
C SER A 122 -10.55 7.81 -11.64
N LYS A 123 -10.25 9.10 -11.49
CA LYS A 123 -10.63 9.89 -10.31
C LYS A 123 -12.15 10.00 -10.19
N GLU A 124 -12.81 10.23 -11.29
CA GLU A 124 -14.29 10.32 -11.39
C GLU A 124 -14.92 8.98 -10.96
N TYR A 125 -14.39 7.88 -11.49
CA TYR A 125 -14.86 6.54 -11.12
C TYR A 125 -14.70 6.26 -9.63
N ALA A 126 -13.55 6.63 -9.06
CA ALA A 126 -13.29 6.48 -7.64
C ALA A 126 -14.28 7.28 -6.78
N TYR A 127 -14.57 8.53 -7.13
CA TYR A 127 -15.57 9.35 -6.42
C TYR A 127 -16.98 8.78 -6.51
N GLU A 128 -17.38 8.22 -7.65
CA GLU A 128 -18.67 7.53 -7.75
C GLU A 128 -18.75 6.31 -6.85
N ILE A 129 -17.66 5.54 -6.73
CA ILE A 129 -17.56 4.41 -5.79
C ILE A 129 -17.68 4.88 -4.35
N MET A 130 -16.97 5.94 -3.98
CA MET A 130 -17.05 6.51 -2.62
C MET A 130 -18.49 6.93 -2.29
N LYS A 131 -19.16 7.63 -3.18
CA LYS A 131 -20.58 8.02 -3.05
C LYS A 131 -21.51 6.80 -2.93
N GLN A 132 -21.29 5.78 -3.77
CA GLN A 132 -22.08 4.54 -3.74
C GLN A 132 -21.92 3.78 -2.41
N VAL A 133 -20.69 3.66 -1.92
CA VAL A 133 -20.42 2.96 -0.65
C VAL A 133 -20.98 3.72 0.53
N LYS A 134 -20.84 5.06 0.56
CA LYS A 134 -21.41 5.93 1.57
C LYS A 134 -22.93 5.79 1.67
N ASN A 135 -23.63 5.71 0.56
CA ASN A 135 -25.08 5.52 0.54
C ASN A 135 -25.54 4.14 1.04
N LYS A 136 -24.67 3.12 0.99
CA LYS A 136 -24.98 1.75 1.39
C LYS A 136 -24.55 1.41 2.81
N LYS A 137 -23.54 2.07 3.32
CA LYS A 137 -22.88 1.75 4.57
C LYS A 137 -22.57 3.02 5.35
N GLN A 138 -22.99 3.06 6.60
CA GLN A 138 -22.65 4.15 7.50
C GLN A 138 -21.27 3.88 8.13
N TYR A 139 -20.20 4.21 7.38
CA TYR A 139 -18.86 4.26 7.93
C TYR A 139 -18.47 5.72 8.19
N PRO A 140 -18.33 6.18 9.43
CA PRO A 140 -17.94 7.57 9.73
C PRO A 140 -16.63 8.00 9.06
N LEU A 141 -15.72 7.04 8.83
CA LEU A 141 -14.43 7.29 8.19
C LEU A 141 -14.51 7.55 6.68
N LEU A 142 -15.62 7.19 6.00
CA LEU A 142 -15.76 7.40 4.55
C LEU A 142 -15.68 8.88 4.14
N ASP A 143 -16.09 9.79 5.02
CA ASP A 143 -16.01 11.23 4.77
C ASP A 143 -14.58 11.77 4.80
N LYS A 144 -13.64 11.01 5.39
CA LYS A 144 -12.22 11.36 5.49
C LYS A 144 -11.36 10.69 4.41
N VAL A 145 -11.94 9.76 3.64
CA VAL A 145 -11.19 9.09 2.58
C VAL A 145 -10.96 10.04 1.42
N THR A 146 -9.74 10.04 0.90
CA THR A 146 -9.34 10.76 -0.31
C THR A 146 -8.98 9.78 -1.43
N PHE A 147 -8.94 10.28 -2.67
CA PHE A 147 -8.39 9.56 -3.80
C PHE A 147 -7.21 10.37 -4.35
N ASP A 148 -6.01 9.90 -4.03
CA ASP A 148 -4.77 10.62 -4.23
C ASP A 148 -3.94 10.01 -5.35
N ILE A 149 -3.14 10.87 -6.01
CA ILE A 149 -2.07 10.45 -6.92
C ILE A 149 -0.75 10.79 -6.21
N ILE A 150 0.04 9.77 -5.91
CA ILE A 150 1.28 9.90 -5.13
C ILE A 150 2.44 9.42 -5.98
N GLU A 151 3.44 10.28 -6.16
CA GLU A 151 4.73 9.97 -6.77
C GLU A 151 5.80 9.94 -5.68
N GLU A 152 6.43 8.79 -5.48
CA GLU A 152 7.48 8.66 -4.47
C GLU A 152 8.88 8.95 -5.05
N GLY A 153 9.06 8.83 -6.36
CA GLY A 153 10.35 9.03 -7.00
C GLY A 153 11.40 8.00 -6.55
N LEU A 154 12.61 8.47 -6.28
CA LEU A 154 13.72 7.60 -5.90
C LEU A 154 13.59 7.15 -4.45
N CYS A 155 13.58 5.82 -4.25
CA CYS A 155 13.41 5.19 -2.95
C CYS A 155 14.40 4.05 -2.75
N VAL A 156 14.71 3.78 -1.49
CA VAL A 156 15.28 2.50 -1.06
C VAL A 156 14.17 1.66 -0.49
N GLN A 157 14.10 0.39 -0.89
CA GLN A 157 13.18 -0.58 -0.34
C GLN A 157 13.87 -1.90 -0.01
N MET A 158 13.31 -2.63 0.97
CA MET A 158 13.80 -3.93 1.41
C MET A 158 12.65 -4.76 1.99
N LEU A 159 12.68 -6.08 1.77
CA LEU A 159 11.74 -7.01 2.38
C LEU A 159 12.13 -7.26 3.84
N HIS A 160 11.24 -6.95 4.75
CA HIS A 160 11.28 -7.40 6.14
C HIS A 160 10.52 -8.73 6.29
N ILE A 161 11.10 -9.68 7.01
CA ILE A 161 10.44 -10.94 7.38
C ILE A 161 10.49 -11.05 8.90
N GLY A 162 9.33 -11.10 9.53
CA GLY A 162 9.17 -11.16 10.97
C GLY A 162 8.08 -10.23 11.50
N ILE A 163 8.06 -10.02 12.81
CA ILE A 163 7.16 -9.11 13.49
C ILE A 163 7.58 -7.66 13.26
N TYR A 164 6.62 -6.74 13.32
CA TYR A 164 6.86 -5.31 13.12
C TYR A 164 7.88 -4.73 14.12
N ASP A 165 7.89 -5.21 15.35
CA ASP A 165 8.86 -4.77 16.38
C ASP A 165 10.33 -5.07 16.04
N THR A 166 10.60 -5.91 15.02
CA THR A 166 11.95 -6.19 14.51
C THR A 166 12.34 -5.40 13.26
N GLU A 167 11.46 -4.56 12.72
CA GLU A 167 11.72 -3.70 11.57
C GLU A 167 12.93 -2.77 11.74
N PRO A 168 13.27 -2.27 12.94
CA PRO A 168 14.50 -1.50 13.16
C PRO A 168 15.78 -2.20 12.66
N ILE A 169 15.82 -3.53 12.68
CA ILE A 169 16.95 -4.30 12.14
C ILE A 169 17.08 -4.10 10.63
N THR A 170 15.93 -4.11 9.93
CA THR A 170 15.89 -3.91 8.48
C THR A 170 16.18 -2.45 8.13
N PHE A 171 15.65 -1.48 8.88
CA PHE A 171 15.99 -0.08 8.68
C PHE A 171 17.47 0.22 8.88
N ARG A 172 18.14 -0.40 9.84
CA ARG A 172 19.61 -0.26 9.99
C ARG A 172 20.37 -0.70 8.74
N LYS A 173 19.97 -1.83 8.11
CA LYS A 173 20.56 -2.27 6.83
C LYS A 173 20.31 -1.27 5.70
N MET A 174 19.07 -0.78 5.59
CA MET A 174 18.72 0.22 4.59
C MET A 174 19.49 1.53 4.80
N ASN A 175 19.64 1.99 6.05
CA ASN A 175 20.42 3.19 6.38
C ASN A 175 21.92 3.02 6.08
N SER A 176 22.50 1.84 6.35
CA SER A 176 23.88 1.53 5.96
C SER A 176 24.05 1.55 4.44
N PHE A 177 23.08 1.00 3.71
CA PHE A 177 23.10 1.00 2.24
C PHE A 177 23.11 2.43 1.69
N ILE A 178 22.22 3.34 2.15
CA ILE A 178 22.19 4.72 1.65
C ILE A 178 23.48 5.47 1.98
N SER A 179 24.06 5.24 3.17
CA SER A 179 25.35 5.83 3.54
C SER A 179 26.49 5.39 2.62
N MET A 180 26.57 4.09 2.27
CA MET A 180 27.59 3.57 1.35
C MET A 180 27.42 4.11 -0.10
N HIS A 181 26.22 4.55 -0.48
CA HIS A 181 25.94 5.09 -1.82
C HIS A 181 25.86 6.62 -1.84
N ASN A 182 26.31 7.31 -0.76
CA ASN A 182 26.25 8.76 -0.65
C ASN A 182 24.82 9.33 -0.84
N LEU A 183 23.82 8.59 -0.41
CA LEU A 183 22.41 9.00 -0.44
C LEU A 183 21.97 9.43 0.97
N SER A 184 20.93 10.24 1.03
CA SER A 184 20.28 10.63 2.28
C SER A 184 18.76 10.51 2.18
N ARG A 185 18.08 10.23 3.29
CA ARG A 185 16.61 10.27 3.35
C ARG A 185 16.10 11.68 3.09
N THR A 186 15.01 11.80 2.33
CA THR A 186 14.39 13.11 2.07
C THR A 186 13.60 13.63 3.27
N ASN A 187 13.08 12.72 4.10
CA ASN A 187 12.27 13.02 5.28
C ASN A 187 12.29 11.83 6.27
N ALA A 188 11.61 12.00 7.41
CA ALA A 188 11.49 10.97 8.44
C ALA A 188 10.39 9.91 8.16
N ILE A 189 9.61 10.08 7.10
CA ILE A 189 8.50 9.19 6.78
C ILE A 189 9.04 7.91 6.14
N HIS A 190 8.47 6.78 6.51
CA HIS A 190 8.66 5.54 5.77
C HIS A 190 7.30 4.95 5.36
N ARG A 191 7.33 4.03 4.40
CA ARG A 191 6.17 3.29 3.93
C ARG A 191 6.35 1.81 4.23
N GLU A 192 5.27 1.20 4.69
CA GLU A 192 5.12 -0.22 4.88
C GLU A 192 4.08 -0.76 3.90
N ILE A 193 4.39 -1.83 3.17
CA ILE A 193 3.47 -2.53 2.30
C ILE A 193 3.26 -3.93 2.86
N TYR A 194 2.05 -4.24 3.32
CA TYR A 194 1.73 -5.46 4.04
C TYR A 194 1.43 -6.60 3.06
N LEU A 195 2.45 -7.39 2.72
CA LEU A 195 2.34 -8.50 1.75
C LEU A 195 1.72 -9.76 2.35
N SER A 196 1.67 -9.86 3.68
CA SER A 196 1.05 -10.96 4.44
C SER A 196 -0.14 -10.46 5.24
N ASP A 197 -1.18 -11.29 5.36
CA ASP A 197 -2.27 -11.06 6.32
C ASP A 197 -1.83 -11.58 7.70
N ALA A 198 -1.59 -10.66 8.65
CA ALA A 198 -1.12 -10.99 10.00
C ALA A 198 -2.08 -11.90 10.79
N ARG A 199 -3.35 -12.02 10.36
CA ARG A 199 -4.34 -12.91 10.97
C ARG A 199 -4.21 -14.35 10.51
N ARG A 200 -3.51 -14.60 9.39
CA ARG A 200 -3.40 -15.90 8.72
C ARG A 200 -2.00 -16.48 8.67
N VAL A 201 -1.00 -15.63 8.78
CA VAL A 201 0.41 -16.02 8.67
C VAL A 201 1.05 -15.99 10.04
N GLN A 202 1.89 -16.96 10.34
CA GLN A 202 2.70 -17.00 11.57
C GLN A 202 3.54 -15.73 11.68
N LYS A 203 3.68 -15.18 12.87
CA LYS A 203 4.31 -13.88 13.14
C LYS A 203 5.76 -13.80 12.62
N ASP A 204 6.53 -14.87 12.73
CA ASP A 204 7.91 -15.00 12.24
C ASP A 204 8.04 -15.09 10.71
N LYS A 205 6.91 -15.32 10.01
CA LYS A 205 6.83 -15.42 8.54
C LYS A 205 6.11 -14.24 7.89
N LEU A 206 5.72 -13.23 8.65
CA LEU A 206 5.12 -12.02 8.11
C LEU A 206 6.08 -11.36 7.11
N LYS A 207 5.54 -10.79 6.06
CA LYS A 207 6.28 -10.11 5.00
C LYS A 207 5.77 -8.69 4.87
N THR A 208 6.62 -7.75 5.18
CA THR A 208 6.38 -6.31 5.01
C THR A 208 7.47 -5.73 4.12
N MET A 209 7.08 -5.00 3.10
CA MET A 209 8.01 -4.21 2.32
C MET A 209 8.22 -2.88 3.01
N LEU A 210 9.43 -2.58 3.40
CA LEU A 210 9.81 -1.28 3.96
C LEU A 210 10.40 -0.40 2.88
N ARG A 211 10.02 0.88 2.84
CA ARG A 211 10.43 1.84 1.83
C ARG A 211 10.54 3.24 2.42
N PHE A 212 11.54 3.99 1.97
CA PHE A 212 11.62 5.43 2.20
C PHE A 212 12.29 6.15 1.02
N GLN A 213 11.94 7.42 0.85
CA GLN A 213 12.48 8.26 -0.22
C GLN A 213 13.90 8.71 0.11
N VAL A 214 14.74 8.79 -0.95
CA VAL A 214 16.14 9.24 -0.88
C VAL A 214 16.46 10.28 -1.94
N LYS A 215 17.58 10.99 -1.71
CA LYS A 215 18.18 11.96 -2.65
C LYS A 215 19.69 11.89 -2.60
#